data_e376b2a125f42326bc5e5e161585c915
#
_entry.id   e376b2a125f42326bc5e5e161585c915
#
_cell.length_a   1.000
_cell.length_b   1.000
_cell.length_c   1.000
_cell.angle_alpha   90.00
_cell.angle_beta   90.00
_cell.angle_gamma   90.00
#
_symmetry.space_group_name_H-M   'P 1'
#
loop_
_entity.id
_entity.type
_entity.pdbx_description
1 polymer ?
#
loop_
_entity_poly.entity_id
_entity_poly.type
_entity_poly.pdbx_seq_one_letter_code
_entity_poly.pdbx_strand_id
1 'polypeptide(L)'
;DGRRIPFTPLFTALALRRSKMMLADGAYFSLRHPALDRLRDLIDEAVEMSEWETGPKISRYQLALWSDFEDLADESEAAVSWRAAAHTLQDVERVPETIVPDSVRATLRPYQKHGVSWLCFLAVHRLGGILADDMGLGKTLQVLAALAARREDAGGRPALVIAPTSVIGTWQEESAAFVPDLRVAVVSSTGGLAAVGEADVVVTSYAVLRLDETAFAEREWGWLILDEAQFVKNPATRIHRAVAALRAEVRFALSGTPFENSLIELHALLSITSPGLFPSARRFRDEYVGPIEKGKVPDNVEGGAYRRARLEKLRRRVRPLMLRRTKAQVAADLPPRQEQVLHVELSDAHRAVYDIALQRERQKILGLLDDLDRNRFIVFRSLTLLRMLSLAPRLIDPEASGDSSKLDALVAQLEEVIAEGRRALVFSQFTSFLDLSELALGRAGIGFTRLDGSTADRSGVVSAFRAGETPVFLISLKAGGFGLNLTDADVVILLDPWWNPAAEAQAVDRAHRLGQTRPVMVYRLIASDTIEDKVRALQQRKARLFGAVLDDDDLFARSLDASDIRGLLEA
;
A
#
# COMPACT_ATOMS: atom_id res chain seq x y z
N ASP A 1 -11.33 14.68 -46.09
CA ASP A 1 -12.20 14.47 -47.28
C ASP A 1 -13.68 14.37 -46.93
N GLY A 2 -14.10 14.40 -45.66
CA GLY A 2 -15.51 14.25 -45.24
C GLY A 2 -16.12 12.86 -45.45
N ARG A 3 -15.30 11.85 -45.74
CA ARG A 3 -15.78 10.48 -45.92
C ARG A 3 -15.94 9.77 -44.59
N ARG A 4 -17.10 9.12 -44.39
CA ARG A 4 -17.35 8.30 -43.19
C ARG A 4 -16.73 6.92 -43.35
N ILE A 5 -15.94 6.49 -42.41
CA ILE A 5 -15.31 5.17 -42.37
C ILE A 5 -16.03 4.34 -41.31
N PRO A 6 -16.67 3.20 -41.68
CA PRO A 6 -17.34 2.34 -40.70
C PRO A 6 -16.33 1.81 -39.68
N PHE A 7 -16.67 1.91 -38.40
CA PHE A 7 -15.78 1.55 -37.28
C PHE A 7 -15.38 0.06 -37.31
N THR A 8 -16.32 -0.86 -37.44
CA THR A 8 -16.05 -2.31 -37.38
C THR A 8 -15.05 -2.78 -38.41
N PRO A 9 -15.17 -2.43 -39.73
CA PRO A 9 -14.14 -2.75 -40.70
C PRO A 9 -12.79 -2.12 -40.45
N LEU A 10 -12.76 -0.87 -39.94
CA LEU A 10 -11.53 -0.17 -39.55
C LEU A 10 -10.84 -0.89 -38.41
N PHE A 11 -11.57 -1.19 -37.34
CA PHE A 11 -11.09 -1.92 -36.18
C PHE A 11 -10.54 -3.30 -36.57
N THR A 12 -11.29 -4.07 -37.38
CA THR A 12 -10.85 -5.39 -37.85
C THR A 12 -9.58 -5.30 -38.69
N ALA A 13 -9.47 -4.31 -39.56
CA ALA A 13 -8.30 -4.14 -40.41
C ALA A 13 -7.05 -3.76 -39.58
N LEU A 14 -7.21 -2.94 -38.57
CA LEU A 14 -6.14 -2.60 -37.60
C LEU A 14 -5.75 -3.81 -36.75
N ALA A 15 -6.72 -4.58 -36.24
CA ALA A 15 -6.49 -5.80 -35.47
C ALA A 15 -5.72 -6.87 -36.29
N LEU A 16 -5.97 -6.94 -37.58
CA LEU A 16 -5.24 -7.80 -38.53
C LEU A 16 -3.88 -7.17 -38.96
N ARG A 17 -3.48 -6.04 -38.39
CA ARG A 17 -2.24 -5.31 -38.70
C ARG A 17 -2.05 -4.96 -40.17
N ARG A 18 -3.16 -4.72 -40.88
CA ARG A 18 -3.13 -4.30 -42.27
C ARG A 18 -2.57 -2.88 -42.36
N SER A 19 -1.84 -2.58 -43.42
CA SER A 19 -1.31 -1.23 -43.68
C SER A 19 -2.31 -0.33 -44.41
N LYS A 20 -3.33 -0.91 -45.05
CA LYS A 20 -4.36 -0.22 -45.80
C LYS A 20 -5.68 -1.00 -45.73
N MET A 21 -6.81 -0.33 -45.85
CA MET A 21 -8.13 -0.94 -46.06
C MET A 21 -8.79 -0.34 -47.30
N MET A 22 -9.61 -1.12 -47.93
CA MET A 22 -10.41 -0.69 -49.10
C MET A 22 -11.76 -0.18 -48.59
N LEU A 23 -12.15 1.00 -48.99
CA LEU A 23 -13.45 1.59 -48.71
C LEU A 23 -14.52 1.07 -49.66
N ALA A 24 -15.79 1.29 -49.36
CA ALA A 24 -16.92 0.84 -50.17
C ALA A 24 -16.93 1.41 -51.61
N ASP A 25 -16.26 2.53 -51.79
CA ASP A 25 -16.08 3.20 -53.12
C ASP A 25 -14.86 2.68 -53.90
N GLY A 26 -14.16 1.66 -53.39
CA GLY A 26 -12.97 1.11 -54.02
C GLY A 26 -11.66 1.87 -53.74
N ALA A 27 -11.70 2.98 -53.01
CA ALA A 27 -10.51 3.73 -52.65
C ALA A 27 -9.76 3.05 -51.49
N TYR A 28 -8.42 3.21 -51.45
CA TYR A 28 -7.60 2.72 -50.34
C TYR A 28 -7.39 3.78 -49.30
N PHE A 29 -7.70 3.45 -48.05
CA PHE A 29 -7.41 4.26 -46.87
C PHE A 29 -6.16 3.75 -46.14
N SER A 30 -5.21 4.64 -45.88
CA SER A 30 -4.00 4.27 -45.15
C SER A 30 -4.25 4.15 -43.65
N LEU A 31 -3.94 2.98 -43.10
CA LEU A 31 -4.07 2.71 -41.66
C LEU A 31 -2.83 3.15 -40.86
N ARG A 32 -1.80 3.74 -41.52
CA ARG A 32 -0.59 4.29 -40.87
C ARG A 32 -0.71 5.78 -40.53
N HIS A 33 -1.92 6.29 -40.40
CA HIS A 33 -2.13 7.71 -40.05
C HIS A 33 -1.97 7.91 -38.52
N PRO A 34 -1.30 9.00 -38.07
CA PRO A 34 -1.07 9.27 -36.63
C PRO A 34 -2.36 9.34 -35.80
N ALA A 35 -3.48 9.80 -36.37
CA ALA A 35 -4.78 9.81 -35.71
C ALA A 35 -5.26 8.41 -35.29
N LEU A 36 -4.75 7.35 -35.91
CA LEU A 36 -5.10 5.96 -35.58
C LEU A 36 -4.13 5.31 -34.59
N ASP A 37 -3.10 6.02 -34.13
CA ASP A 37 -2.09 5.46 -33.23
C ASP A 37 -2.72 5.05 -31.89
N ARG A 38 -3.62 5.88 -31.36
CA ARG A 38 -4.36 5.58 -30.12
C ARG A 38 -5.26 4.34 -30.25
N LEU A 39 -5.91 4.17 -31.41
CA LEU A 39 -6.74 2.99 -31.68
C LEU A 39 -5.88 1.75 -31.87
N ARG A 40 -4.69 1.88 -32.47
CA ARG A 40 -3.72 0.77 -32.53
C ARG A 40 -3.23 0.37 -31.15
N ASP A 41 -2.89 1.32 -30.28
CA ASP A 41 -2.49 1.04 -28.90
C ASP A 41 -3.58 0.27 -28.15
N LEU A 42 -4.85 0.67 -28.30
CA LEU A 42 -6.00 -0.01 -27.70
C LEU A 42 -6.13 -1.45 -28.22
N ILE A 43 -6.04 -1.64 -29.54
CA ILE A 43 -6.16 -2.96 -30.18
C ILE A 43 -5.00 -3.85 -29.77
N ASP A 44 -3.77 -3.35 -29.79
CA ASP A 44 -2.59 -4.10 -29.37
C ASP A 44 -2.65 -4.52 -27.89
N GLU A 45 -3.27 -3.72 -27.04
CA GLU A 45 -3.53 -4.10 -25.65
C GLU A 45 -4.66 -5.16 -25.54
N ALA A 46 -5.71 -5.04 -26.35
CA ALA A 46 -6.82 -5.97 -26.35
C ALA A 46 -6.44 -7.36 -26.90
N VAL A 47 -5.54 -7.42 -27.89
CA VAL A 47 -5.05 -8.69 -28.49
C VAL A 47 -4.35 -9.61 -27.48
N GLU A 48 -3.74 -9.04 -26.42
CA GLU A 48 -3.07 -9.82 -25.39
C GLU A 48 -4.04 -10.40 -24.33
N MET A 49 -5.35 -10.15 -24.46
CA MET A 49 -6.36 -10.70 -23.56
C MET A 49 -6.76 -12.12 -24.01
N SER A 50 -6.92 -13.02 -23.06
CA SER A 50 -7.34 -14.41 -23.31
C SER A 50 -8.69 -14.53 -24.05
N GLU A 51 -9.52 -13.50 -23.97
CA GLU A 51 -10.83 -13.43 -24.63
C GLU A 51 -10.77 -13.01 -26.10
N TRP A 52 -9.61 -12.62 -26.61
CA TRP A 52 -9.44 -12.20 -28.01
C TRP A 52 -9.71 -13.31 -29.02
N GLU A 53 -9.47 -14.56 -28.64
CA GLU A 53 -9.71 -15.73 -29.50
C GLU A 53 -11.19 -15.88 -29.90
N THR A 54 -12.12 -15.31 -29.14
CA THR A 54 -13.57 -15.36 -29.41
C THR A 54 -14.12 -14.16 -30.21
N GLY A 55 -13.24 -13.19 -30.54
CA GLY A 55 -13.55 -11.97 -31.27
C GLY A 55 -12.99 -10.71 -30.61
N PRO A 56 -12.88 -9.58 -31.32
CA PRO A 56 -12.32 -8.35 -30.81
C PRO A 56 -13.21 -7.78 -29.70
N LYS A 57 -12.77 -7.89 -28.44
CA LYS A 57 -13.42 -7.33 -27.26
C LYS A 57 -12.50 -6.34 -26.60
N ILE A 58 -13.07 -5.26 -26.07
CA ILE A 58 -12.35 -4.24 -25.27
C ILE A 58 -12.70 -4.45 -23.81
N SER A 59 -11.69 -4.46 -22.94
CA SER A 59 -11.93 -4.56 -21.51
C SER A 59 -12.66 -3.32 -20.99
N ARG A 60 -13.63 -3.53 -20.08
CA ARG A 60 -14.32 -2.45 -19.36
C ARG A 60 -13.34 -1.54 -18.60
N TYR A 61 -12.16 -2.01 -18.28
CA TYR A 61 -11.11 -1.24 -17.61
C TYR A 61 -10.29 -0.33 -18.55
N GLN A 62 -10.51 -0.42 -19.87
CA GLN A 62 -9.82 0.45 -20.84
C GLN A 62 -10.62 1.72 -21.16
N LEU A 63 -11.45 2.17 -20.22
CA LEU A 63 -12.33 3.35 -20.32
C LEU A 63 -11.59 4.63 -20.76
N ALA A 64 -10.41 4.89 -20.20
CA ALA A 64 -9.64 6.07 -20.53
C ALA A 64 -9.13 6.09 -21.97
N LEU A 65 -8.84 4.92 -22.55
CA LEU A 65 -8.43 4.81 -23.95
C LEU A 65 -9.63 4.96 -24.90
N TRP A 66 -10.79 4.49 -24.47
CA TRP A 66 -12.02 4.62 -25.26
C TRP A 66 -12.47 6.08 -25.37
N SER A 67 -12.41 6.86 -24.29
CA SER A 67 -12.77 8.27 -24.34
C SER A 67 -11.85 9.09 -25.25
N ASP A 68 -10.54 8.78 -25.24
CA ASP A 68 -9.58 9.36 -26.19
C ASP A 68 -9.93 9.05 -27.66
N PHE A 69 -10.63 7.96 -27.88
CA PHE A 69 -11.10 7.54 -29.20
C PHE A 69 -12.43 8.20 -29.58
N GLU A 70 -13.36 8.35 -28.63
CA GLU A 70 -14.65 9.06 -28.88
C GLU A 70 -14.42 10.51 -29.32
N ASP A 71 -13.39 11.18 -28.81
CA ASP A 71 -12.99 12.54 -29.25
C ASP A 71 -12.54 12.58 -30.73
N LEU A 72 -12.19 11.43 -31.32
CA LEU A 72 -11.78 11.30 -32.72
C LEU A 72 -12.89 10.78 -33.64
N ALA A 73 -14.02 10.33 -33.08
CA ALA A 73 -15.14 9.79 -33.81
C ALA A 73 -16.29 10.80 -33.87
N ASP A 74 -16.71 11.18 -35.08
CA ASP A 74 -17.84 12.12 -35.29
C ASP A 74 -19.18 11.57 -34.80
N GLU A 75 -19.35 10.24 -34.74
CA GLU A 75 -20.54 9.55 -34.21
C GLU A 75 -20.14 8.24 -33.55
N SER A 76 -20.45 8.01 -32.27
CA SER A 76 -20.30 6.73 -31.59
C SER A 76 -21.65 6.28 -30.99
N GLU A 77 -22.06 5.06 -31.32
CA GLU A 77 -23.25 4.38 -30.78
C GLU A 77 -22.90 3.53 -29.55
N ALA A 78 -21.96 3.96 -28.71
CA ALA A 78 -21.69 3.28 -27.44
C ALA A 78 -22.95 3.28 -26.57
N ALA A 79 -23.21 2.20 -25.84
CA ALA A 79 -24.35 2.15 -24.93
C ALA A 79 -24.34 3.37 -24.01
N VAL A 80 -25.44 4.11 -23.96
CA VAL A 80 -25.56 5.41 -23.24
C VAL A 80 -25.13 5.28 -21.78
N SER A 81 -25.43 4.14 -21.14
CA SER A 81 -25.04 3.84 -19.76
C SER A 81 -23.52 3.71 -19.60
N TRP A 82 -22.83 3.14 -20.57
CA TRP A 82 -21.37 2.93 -20.52
C TRP A 82 -20.62 4.24 -20.77
N ARG A 83 -21.11 5.08 -21.68
CA ARG A 83 -20.57 6.42 -21.94
C ARG A 83 -20.69 7.32 -20.70
N ALA A 84 -21.87 7.33 -20.06
CA ALA A 84 -22.09 8.09 -18.83
C ALA A 84 -21.13 7.64 -17.70
N ALA A 85 -20.90 6.31 -17.55
CA ALA A 85 -19.96 5.78 -16.60
C ALA A 85 -18.51 6.17 -16.91
N ALA A 86 -18.10 6.14 -18.18
CA ALA A 86 -16.78 6.55 -18.62
C ALA A 86 -16.49 8.02 -18.33
N HIS A 87 -17.44 8.91 -18.64
CA HIS A 87 -17.31 10.34 -18.34
C HIS A 87 -17.29 10.64 -16.83
N THR A 88 -18.12 9.95 -16.04
CA THR A 88 -18.14 10.12 -14.58
C THR A 88 -16.82 9.65 -13.94
N LEU A 89 -16.23 8.59 -14.44
CA LEU A 89 -14.95 8.07 -13.94
C LEU A 89 -13.73 8.93 -14.29
N GLN A 90 -13.81 9.75 -15.33
CA GLN A 90 -12.75 10.73 -15.63
C GLN A 90 -12.67 11.83 -14.58
N ASP A 91 -13.79 12.15 -13.97
CA ASP A 91 -13.90 13.13 -12.89
C ASP A 91 -14.52 12.44 -11.66
N VAL A 92 -13.66 11.86 -10.83
CA VAL A 92 -14.06 11.12 -9.62
C VAL A 92 -14.90 11.98 -8.67
N GLU A 93 -14.80 13.32 -8.76
CA GLU A 93 -15.60 14.26 -7.95
C GLU A 93 -17.08 14.31 -8.39
N ARG A 94 -17.41 13.83 -9.59
CA ARG A 94 -18.78 13.78 -10.14
C ARG A 94 -19.51 12.46 -9.90
N VAL A 95 -18.96 11.58 -9.10
CA VAL A 95 -19.65 10.34 -8.76
C VAL A 95 -20.97 10.64 -8.04
N PRO A 96 -22.10 10.08 -8.49
CA PRO A 96 -23.41 10.31 -7.86
C PRO A 96 -23.39 9.88 -6.39
N GLU A 97 -23.97 10.69 -5.51
CA GLU A 97 -24.04 10.39 -4.09
C GLU A 97 -24.91 9.14 -3.85
N THR A 98 -24.36 8.16 -3.15
CA THR A 98 -25.08 6.96 -2.72
C THR A 98 -25.81 7.26 -1.41
N ILE A 99 -27.08 6.92 -1.32
CA ILE A 99 -27.84 6.99 -0.08
C ILE A 99 -27.33 5.86 0.84
N VAL A 100 -26.75 6.25 1.96
CA VAL A 100 -26.33 5.32 3.01
C VAL A 100 -27.57 4.96 3.85
N PRO A 101 -27.87 3.66 4.06
CA PRO A 101 -29.03 3.25 4.85
C PRO A 101 -28.95 3.75 6.31
N ASP A 102 -30.11 4.02 6.92
CA ASP A 102 -30.21 4.40 8.35
C ASP A 102 -29.73 3.30 9.31
N SER A 103 -29.63 2.06 8.82
CA SER A 103 -29.04 0.94 9.56
C SER A 103 -27.55 1.11 9.85
N VAL A 104 -26.87 2.03 9.14
CA VAL A 104 -25.47 2.38 9.41
C VAL A 104 -25.40 3.35 10.58
N ARG A 105 -24.98 2.85 11.74
CA ARG A 105 -24.93 3.60 13.01
C ARG A 105 -23.67 4.47 13.15
N ALA A 106 -23.24 5.10 12.08
CA ALA A 106 -22.07 5.97 12.07
C ALA A 106 -22.35 7.25 11.33
N THR A 107 -21.88 8.39 11.86
CA THR A 107 -21.89 9.66 11.14
C THR A 107 -20.68 9.69 10.20
N LEU A 108 -20.92 9.45 8.92
CA LEU A 108 -19.87 9.51 7.91
C LEU A 108 -19.46 10.97 7.63
N ARG A 109 -18.15 11.21 7.58
CA ARG A 109 -17.58 12.47 7.15
C ARG A 109 -17.80 12.69 5.65
N PRO A 110 -17.77 13.95 5.14
CA PRO A 110 -18.01 14.22 3.71
C PRO A 110 -17.15 13.35 2.78
N TYR A 111 -15.85 13.23 3.07
CA TYR A 111 -14.96 12.41 2.26
C TYR A 111 -15.30 10.91 2.35
N GLN A 112 -15.76 10.41 3.52
CA GLN A 112 -16.17 9.01 3.67
C GLN A 112 -17.44 8.72 2.85
N LYS A 113 -18.44 9.64 2.86
CA LYS A 113 -19.62 9.55 1.99
C LYS A 113 -19.22 9.47 0.52
N HIS A 114 -18.28 10.32 0.09
CA HIS A 114 -17.74 10.26 -1.26
C HIS A 114 -17.05 8.92 -1.55
N GLY A 115 -16.28 8.36 -0.61
CA GLY A 115 -15.66 7.04 -0.75
C GLY A 115 -16.69 5.90 -0.86
N VAL A 116 -17.76 5.94 -0.06
CA VAL A 116 -18.89 5.01 -0.18
C VAL A 116 -19.52 5.10 -1.57
N SER A 117 -19.81 6.31 -2.03
CA SER A 117 -20.40 6.55 -3.34
C SER A 117 -19.52 6.03 -4.47
N TRP A 118 -18.20 6.25 -4.39
CA TRP A 118 -17.23 5.74 -5.36
C TRP A 118 -17.17 4.21 -5.39
N LEU A 119 -17.15 3.54 -4.21
CA LEU A 119 -17.19 2.08 -4.13
C LEU A 119 -18.48 1.52 -4.75
N CYS A 120 -19.62 2.09 -4.40
CA CYS A 120 -20.93 1.69 -4.93
C CYS A 120 -21.01 1.93 -6.44
N PHE A 121 -20.52 3.07 -6.93
CA PHE A 121 -20.49 3.39 -8.36
C PHE A 121 -19.66 2.38 -9.15
N LEU A 122 -18.44 2.06 -8.68
CA LEU A 122 -17.63 1.02 -9.31
C LEU A 122 -18.34 -0.34 -9.32
N ALA A 123 -18.98 -0.70 -8.21
CA ALA A 123 -19.69 -1.98 -8.08
C ALA A 123 -20.88 -2.08 -9.06
N VAL A 124 -21.69 -1.01 -9.23
CA VAL A 124 -22.78 -0.95 -10.24
C VAL A 124 -22.27 -1.26 -11.62
N HIS A 125 -21.09 -0.73 -11.97
CA HIS A 125 -20.49 -0.92 -13.28
C HIS A 125 -19.59 -2.16 -13.35
N ARG A 126 -19.60 -3.01 -12.30
CA ARG A 126 -18.76 -4.22 -12.18
C ARG A 126 -17.27 -3.93 -12.36
N LEU A 127 -16.85 -2.76 -11.90
CA LEU A 127 -15.47 -2.33 -11.87
C LEU A 127 -14.91 -2.54 -10.45
N GLY A 128 -13.67 -2.96 -10.37
CA GLY A 128 -12.93 -2.97 -9.11
C GLY A 128 -12.02 -1.76 -9.01
N GLY A 129 -11.38 -1.60 -7.85
CA GLY A 129 -10.49 -0.46 -7.62
C GLY A 129 -9.66 -0.57 -6.35
N ILE A 130 -8.87 0.48 -6.10
CA ILE A 130 -7.98 0.58 -4.94
C ILE A 130 -8.41 1.79 -4.10
N LEU A 131 -8.89 1.56 -2.88
CA LEU A 131 -9.11 2.62 -1.90
C LEU A 131 -7.80 2.84 -1.13
N ALA A 132 -7.08 3.87 -1.53
CA ALA A 132 -5.72 4.17 -1.10
C ALA A 132 -5.64 5.32 -0.08
N ASP A 133 -6.72 5.59 0.65
CA ASP A 133 -6.76 6.60 1.70
C ASP A 133 -5.69 6.35 2.76
N ASP A 134 -5.14 7.42 3.31
CA ASP A 134 -4.21 7.34 4.43
C ASP A 134 -4.75 6.46 5.56
N MET A 135 -3.86 5.85 6.33
CA MET A 135 -4.26 5.03 7.47
C MET A 135 -5.02 5.87 8.50
N GLY A 136 -6.06 5.28 9.10
CA GLY A 136 -6.90 5.97 10.09
C GLY A 136 -8.01 6.86 9.51
N LEU A 137 -8.20 6.93 8.19
CA LEU A 137 -9.33 7.63 7.55
C LEU A 137 -10.60 6.78 7.46
N GLY A 138 -10.68 5.62 8.12
CA GLY A 138 -11.88 4.79 8.21
C GLY A 138 -12.21 4.06 6.90
N LYS A 139 -11.22 3.43 6.26
CA LYS A 139 -11.45 2.59 5.08
C LYS A 139 -12.41 1.44 5.36
N THR A 140 -12.26 0.76 6.49
CA THR A 140 -13.16 -0.32 6.93
C THR A 140 -14.60 0.15 7.03
N LEU A 141 -14.83 1.30 7.69
CA LEU A 141 -16.18 1.89 7.81
C LEU A 141 -16.78 2.25 6.45
N GLN A 142 -15.98 2.80 5.54
CA GLN A 142 -16.45 3.13 4.18
C GLN A 142 -16.89 1.87 3.43
N VAL A 143 -16.14 0.78 3.53
CA VAL A 143 -16.49 -0.51 2.91
C VAL A 143 -17.73 -1.11 3.55
N LEU A 144 -17.82 -1.13 4.88
CA LEU A 144 -19.00 -1.65 5.60
C LEU A 144 -20.26 -0.86 5.23
N ALA A 145 -20.19 0.47 5.15
CA ALA A 145 -21.31 1.31 4.72
C ALA A 145 -21.68 1.05 3.24
N ALA A 146 -20.72 0.82 2.36
CA ALA A 146 -20.98 0.48 0.97
C ALA A 146 -21.62 -0.92 0.82
N LEU A 147 -21.17 -1.90 1.60
CA LEU A 147 -21.79 -3.23 1.65
C LEU A 147 -23.24 -3.17 2.18
N ALA A 148 -23.49 -2.37 3.21
CA ALA A 148 -24.84 -2.14 3.71
C ALA A 148 -25.74 -1.48 2.65
N ALA A 149 -25.24 -0.47 1.96
CA ALA A 149 -25.97 0.24 0.90
C ALA A 149 -26.28 -0.64 -0.33
N ARG A 150 -25.49 -1.69 -0.56
CA ARG A 150 -25.64 -2.59 -1.71
C ARG A 150 -26.09 -4.00 -1.35
N ARG A 151 -26.58 -4.22 -0.13
CA ARG A 151 -26.96 -5.55 0.36
C ARG A 151 -28.00 -6.24 -0.52
N GLU A 152 -29.03 -5.50 -0.94
CA GLU A 152 -30.12 -6.04 -1.77
C GLU A 152 -29.66 -6.40 -3.19
N ASP A 153 -28.64 -5.69 -3.70
CA ASP A 153 -28.14 -5.88 -5.06
C ASP A 153 -27.14 -7.05 -5.18
N ALA A 154 -26.68 -7.60 -4.06
CA ALA A 154 -25.68 -8.68 -4.04
C ALA A 154 -26.21 -10.03 -4.59
N GLY A 155 -27.49 -10.15 -4.91
CA GLY A 155 -28.10 -11.38 -5.46
C GLY A 155 -27.88 -12.59 -4.56
N GLY A 156 -27.78 -12.40 -3.23
CA GLY A 156 -27.55 -13.44 -2.24
C GLY A 156 -26.10 -13.94 -2.14
N ARG A 157 -25.14 -13.37 -2.91
CA ARG A 157 -23.72 -13.73 -2.81
C ARG A 157 -23.06 -12.94 -1.69
N PRO A 158 -22.37 -13.61 -0.74
CA PRO A 158 -21.68 -12.92 0.33
C PRO A 158 -20.46 -12.13 -0.19
N ALA A 159 -20.08 -11.09 0.55
CA ALA A 159 -18.77 -10.46 0.40
C ALA A 159 -17.70 -11.29 1.10
N LEU A 160 -16.49 -11.38 0.49
CA LEU A 160 -15.32 -11.96 1.12
C LEU A 160 -14.32 -10.86 1.46
N VAL A 161 -13.99 -10.73 2.74
CA VAL A 161 -12.93 -9.86 3.25
C VAL A 161 -11.72 -10.72 3.60
N ILE A 162 -10.58 -10.42 3.01
CA ILE A 162 -9.30 -11.06 3.33
C ILE A 162 -8.41 -10.01 3.99
N ALA A 163 -8.05 -10.24 5.25
CA ALA A 163 -7.30 -9.30 6.06
C ALA A 163 -6.12 -9.99 6.77
N PRO A 164 -5.13 -9.24 7.27
CA PRO A 164 -4.17 -9.78 8.22
C PRO A 164 -4.88 -10.33 9.46
N THR A 165 -4.35 -11.40 10.05
CA THR A 165 -4.96 -12.05 11.23
C THR A 165 -5.20 -11.05 12.38
N SER A 166 -4.31 -10.08 12.55
CA SER A 166 -4.43 -9.04 13.60
C SER A 166 -5.56 -8.03 13.38
N VAL A 167 -6.14 -7.98 12.18
CA VAL A 167 -7.20 -7.01 11.81
C VAL A 167 -8.59 -7.65 11.81
N ILE A 168 -8.68 -8.97 11.84
CA ILE A 168 -9.96 -9.70 11.81
C ILE A 168 -10.88 -9.26 12.95
N GLY A 169 -10.34 -9.12 14.17
CA GLY A 169 -11.10 -8.62 15.31
C GLY A 169 -11.67 -7.23 15.11
N THR A 170 -10.90 -6.34 14.50
CA THR A 170 -11.36 -4.98 14.15
C THR A 170 -12.54 -5.01 13.17
N TRP A 171 -12.53 -5.89 12.17
CA TRP A 171 -13.66 -6.06 11.26
C TRP A 171 -14.93 -6.53 11.99
N GLN A 172 -14.79 -7.45 12.96
CA GLN A 172 -15.92 -7.90 13.78
C GLN A 172 -16.46 -6.78 14.68
N GLU A 173 -15.56 -6.07 15.40
CA GLU A 173 -15.93 -4.98 16.30
C GLU A 173 -16.59 -3.83 15.54
N GLU A 174 -16.01 -3.37 14.44
CA GLU A 174 -16.55 -2.27 13.64
C GLU A 174 -17.86 -2.65 12.95
N SER A 175 -18.00 -3.89 12.46
CA SER A 175 -19.27 -4.33 11.86
C SER A 175 -20.39 -4.40 12.89
N ALA A 176 -20.13 -4.95 14.08
CA ALA A 176 -21.11 -5.02 15.15
C ALA A 176 -21.52 -3.62 15.66
N ALA A 177 -20.58 -2.69 15.72
CA ALA A 177 -20.82 -1.32 16.17
C ALA A 177 -21.57 -0.48 15.12
N PHE A 178 -21.17 -0.54 13.85
CA PHE A 178 -21.61 0.41 12.83
C PHE A 178 -22.66 -0.15 11.86
N VAL A 179 -22.67 -1.46 11.61
CA VAL A 179 -23.60 -2.10 10.66
C VAL A 179 -24.16 -3.42 11.23
N PRO A 180 -24.84 -3.38 12.39
CA PRO A 180 -25.26 -4.59 13.11
C PRO A 180 -26.22 -5.48 12.32
N ASP A 181 -26.87 -4.96 11.28
CA ASP A 181 -27.78 -5.72 10.42
C ASP A 181 -27.04 -6.60 9.40
N LEU A 182 -25.74 -6.40 9.18
CA LEU A 182 -24.93 -7.29 8.36
C LEU A 182 -24.49 -8.52 9.17
N ARG A 183 -24.83 -9.70 8.67
CA ARG A 183 -24.41 -10.97 9.28
C ARG A 183 -22.96 -11.26 8.88
N VAL A 184 -22.04 -11.05 9.82
CA VAL A 184 -20.60 -11.25 9.61
C VAL A 184 -20.15 -12.57 10.20
N ALA A 185 -19.55 -13.44 9.38
CA ALA A 185 -18.95 -14.69 9.81
C ALA A 185 -17.42 -14.65 9.67
N VAL A 186 -16.70 -15.19 10.64
CA VAL A 186 -15.24 -15.28 10.61
C VAL A 186 -14.82 -16.73 10.38
N VAL A 187 -13.93 -16.91 9.39
CA VAL A 187 -13.28 -18.19 9.09
C VAL A 187 -11.83 -18.11 9.56
N SER A 188 -11.53 -18.71 10.70
CA SER A 188 -10.21 -18.68 11.35
C SER A 188 -9.37 -19.94 11.13
N SER A 189 -9.96 -21.00 10.55
CA SER A 189 -9.29 -22.28 10.31
C SER A 189 -9.71 -22.89 8.97
N THR A 190 -8.93 -23.85 8.48
CA THR A 190 -9.27 -24.66 7.30
C THR A 190 -10.55 -25.45 7.54
N GLY A 191 -11.37 -25.59 6.49
CA GLY A 191 -12.68 -26.25 6.57
C GLY A 191 -13.79 -25.39 7.23
N GLY A 192 -13.44 -24.27 7.86
CA GLY A 192 -14.41 -23.40 8.53
C GLY A 192 -15.41 -22.73 7.57
N LEU A 193 -15.08 -22.65 6.28
CA LEU A 193 -15.97 -22.06 5.27
C LEU A 193 -17.30 -22.81 5.12
N ALA A 194 -17.31 -24.11 5.35
CA ALA A 194 -18.53 -24.94 5.30
C ALA A 194 -19.56 -24.56 6.39
N ALA A 195 -19.11 -24.00 7.51
CA ALA A 195 -19.96 -23.64 8.65
C ALA A 195 -20.52 -22.20 8.59
N VAL A 196 -20.18 -21.42 7.57
CA VAL A 196 -20.50 -19.97 7.49
C VAL A 196 -21.99 -19.66 7.34
N GLY A 197 -22.81 -20.62 6.85
CA GLY A 197 -24.25 -20.43 6.68
C GLY A 197 -24.60 -19.28 5.72
N GLU A 198 -25.65 -18.53 6.07
CA GLU A 198 -26.17 -17.39 5.29
C GLU A 198 -25.52 -16.05 5.73
N ALA A 199 -24.20 -15.96 5.78
CA ALA A 199 -23.54 -14.70 6.10
C ALA A 199 -23.61 -13.73 4.91
N ASP A 200 -23.77 -12.43 5.22
CA ASP A 200 -23.67 -11.34 4.23
C ASP A 200 -22.19 -10.99 3.96
N VAL A 201 -21.34 -11.17 4.97
CA VAL A 201 -19.89 -10.90 4.90
C VAL A 201 -19.12 -12.05 5.55
N VAL A 202 -18.13 -12.57 4.84
CA VAL A 202 -17.18 -13.58 5.35
C VAL A 202 -15.82 -12.92 5.52
N VAL A 203 -15.26 -12.96 6.71
CA VAL A 203 -13.94 -12.41 7.01
C VAL A 203 -12.97 -13.55 7.26
N THR A 204 -11.82 -13.53 6.60
CA THR A 204 -10.76 -14.53 6.79
C THR A 204 -9.37 -13.92 6.70
N SER A 205 -8.34 -14.69 7.08
CA SER A 205 -6.96 -14.25 6.94
C SER A 205 -6.33 -14.72 5.63
N TYR A 206 -5.30 -13.98 5.16
CA TYR A 206 -4.46 -14.40 4.05
C TYR A 206 -3.84 -15.78 4.27
N ALA A 207 -3.55 -16.14 5.54
CA ALA A 207 -2.98 -17.44 5.90
C ALA A 207 -4.00 -18.58 5.71
N VAL A 208 -5.22 -18.39 6.19
CA VAL A 208 -6.31 -19.39 6.05
C VAL A 208 -6.68 -19.56 4.58
N LEU A 209 -6.85 -18.48 3.82
CA LEU A 209 -7.10 -18.55 2.38
C LEU A 209 -6.04 -19.40 1.66
N ARG A 210 -4.75 -19.17 1.96
CA ARG A 210 -3.66 -19.92 1.33
C ARG A 210 -3.67 -21.41 1.65
N LEU A 211 -4.18 -21.79 2.82
CA LEU A 211 -4.26 -23.18 3.25
C LEU A 211 -5.46 -23.91 2.66
N ASP A 212 -6.54 -23.19 2.39
CA ASP A 212 -7.83 -23.74 1.92
C ASP A 212 -8.28 -23.11 0.59
N GLU A 213 -7.31 -22.81 -0.29
CA GLU A 213 -7.53 -22.03 -1.52
C GLU A 213 -8.62 -22.61 -2.43
N THR A 214 -8.75 -23.94 -2.48
CA THR A 214 -9.73 -24.63 -3.32
C THR A 214 -11.17 -24.32 -2.87
N ALA A 215 -11.45 -24.44 -1.57
CA ALA A 215 -12.80 -24.19 -1.03
C ALA A 215 -13.26 -22.74 -1.28
N PHE A 216 -12.34 -21.77 -1.13
CA PHE A 216 -12.66 -20.38 -1.42
C PHE A 216 -12.82 -20.09 -2.91
N ALA A 217 -12.06 -20.75 -3.80
CA ALA A 217 -12.13 -20.57 -5.24
C ALA A 217 -13.37 -21.21 -5.90
N GLU A 218 -13.93 -22.25 -5.29
CA GLU A 218 -15.15 -22.92 -5.75
C GLU A 218 -16.42 -22.10 -5.49
N ARG A 219 -16.39 -21.22 -4.46
CA ARG A 219 -17.52 -20.37 -4.10
C ARG A 219 -17.53 -19.07 -4.92
N GLU A 220 -18.73 -18.62 -5.29
CA GLU A 220 -18.92 -17.31 -5.91
C GLU A 220 -19.11 -16.22 -4.86
N TRP A 221 -18.42 -15.10 -5.02
CA TRP A 221 -18.45 -13.97 -4.13
C TRP A 221 -19.06 -12.75 -4.83
N GLY A 222 -19.87 -11.98 -4.13
CA GLY A 222 -20.36 -10.70 -4.62
C GLY A 222 -19.21 -9.70 -4.70
N TRP A 223 -18.61 -9.40 -3.54
CA TRP A 223 -17.45 -8.53 -3.42
C TRP A 223 -16.25 -9.28 -2.85
N LEU A 224 -15.08 -9.02 -3.42
CA LEU A 224 -13.79 -9.42 -2.82
C LEU A 224 -13.09 -8.16 -2.31
N ILE A 225 -12.78 -8.13 -1.03
CA ILE A 225 -12.14 -7.01 -0.36
C ILE A 225 -10.81 -7.50 0.21
N LEU A 226 -9.72 -6.87 -0.22
CA LEU A 226 -8.36 -7.16 0.22
C LEU A 226 -7.92 -6.06 1.17
N ASP A 227 -7.97 -6.31 2.47
CA ASP A 227 -7.48 -5.34 3.46
C ASP A 227 -5.97 -5.48 3.64
N GLU A 228 -5.29 -4.35 3.83
CA GLU A 228 -3.82 -4.26 3.82
C GLU A 228 -3.24 -5.00 2.58
N ALA A 229 -3.69 -4.58 1.40
CA ALA A 229 -3.43 -5.29 0.14
C ALA A 229 -1.95 -5.43 -0.24
N GLN A 230 -1.03 -4.77 0.48
CA GLN A 230 0.41 -4.99 0.32
C GLN A 230 0.83 -6.46 0.54
N PHE A 231 0.01 -7.29 1.19
CA PHE A 231 0.27 -8.73 1.30
C PHE A 231 0.26 -9.46 -0.04
N VAL A 232 -0.43 -8.94 -1.04
CA VAL A 232 -0.57 -9.56 -2.37
C VAL A 232 0.12 -8.78 -3.49
N LYS A 233 0.95 -7.80 -3.18
CA LYS A 233 1.68 -6.95 -4.14
C LYS A 233 2.78 -7.67 -4.95
N ASN A 234 3.14 -8.89 -4.60
CA ASN A 234 4.15 -9.67 -5.31
C ASN A 234 3.47 -10.80 -6.12
N PRO A 235 3.44 -10.72 -7.48
CA PRO A 235 2.75 -11.67 -8.33
C PRO A 235 3.39 -13.08 -8.32
N ALA A 236 4.64 -13.22 -7.86
CA ALA A 236 5.31 -14.50 -7.76
C ALA A 236 4.85 -15.34 -6.56
N THR A 237 4.16 -14.74 -5.59
CA THR A 237 3.76 -15.42 -4.36
C THR A 237 2.54 -16.34 -4.56
N ARG A 238 2.48 -17.42 -3.77
CA ARG A 238 1.31 -18.32 -3.75
C ARG A 238 0.03 -17.58 -3.35
N ILE A 239 0.12 -16.65 -2.39
CA ILE A 239 -1.04 -15.90 -1.93
C ILE A 239 -1.63 -14.99 -3.02
N HIS A 240 -0.79 -14.30 -3.81
CA HIS A 240 -1.27 -13.50 -4.93
C HIS A 240 -2.05 -14.37 -5.94
N ARG A 241 -1.52 -15.56 -6.28
CA ARG A 241 -2.18 -16.50 -7.21
C ARG A 241 -3.50 -17.03 -6.65
N ALA A 242 -3.53 -17.38 -5.36
CA ALA A 242 -4.74 -17.83 -4.69
C ALA A 242 -5.84 -16.75 -4.72
N VAL A 243 -5.50 -15.49 -4.40
CA VAL A 243 -6.44 -14.36 -4.47
C VAL A 243 -6.90 -14.08 -5.90
N ALA A 244 -6.01 -14.13 -6.88
CA ALA A 244 -6.36 -13.91 -8.28
C ALA A 244 -7.32 -14.96 -8.84
N ALA A 245 -7.27 -16.20 -8.32
CA ALA A 245 -8.13 -17.32 -8.73
C ALA A 245 -9.56 -17.24 -8.17
N LEU A 246 -9.83 -16.40 -7.16
CA LEU A 246 -11.17 -16.25 -6.56
C LEU A 246 -12.17 -15.72 -7.59
N ARG A 247 -13.40 -16.23 -7.53
CA ARG A 247 -14.50 -15.80 -8.38
C ARG A 247 -15.31 -14.72 -7.67
N ALA A 248 -15.12 -13.46 -8.02
CA ALA A 248 -15.85 -12.34 -7.45
C ALA A 248 -16.37 -11.41 -8.54
N GLU A 249 -17.56 -10.84 -8.32
CA GLU A 249 -18.16 -9.91 -9.27
C GLU A 249 -17.37 -8.59 -9.33
N VAL A 250 -16.98 -8.07 -8.17
CA VAL A 250 -16.12 -6.89 -8.05
C VAL A 250 -15.00 -7.13 -7.03
N ARG A 251 -13.90 -6.42 -7.18
CA ARG A 251 -12.70 -6.63 -6.37
C ARG A 251 -12.11 -5.30 -5.94
N PHE A 252 -11.98 -5.10 -4.63
CA PHE A 252 -11.40 -3.90 -4.04
C PHE A 252 -10.17 -4.22 -3.21
N ALA A 253 -9.15 -3.38 -3.33
CA ALA A 253 -7.99 -3.38 -2.46
C ALA A 253 -8.02 -2.17 -1.54
N LEU A 254 -7.76 -2.38 -0.26
CA LEU A 254 -7.62 -1.34 0.75
C LEU A 254 -6.16 -1.29 1.19
N SER A 255 -5.51 -0.16 1.05
CA SER A 255 -4.13 0.01 1.50
C SER A 255 -3.84 1.49 1.70
N GLY A 256 -3.17 1.85 2.79
CA GLY A 256 -2.59 3.19 2.93
C GLY A 256 -1.36 3.38 2.04
N THR A 257 -0.76 2.27 1.58
CA THR A 257 0.44 2.22 0.73
C THR A 257 0.22 1.21 -0.39
N PRO A 258 -0.51 1.58 -1.47
CA PRO A 258 -0.87 0.65 -2.53
C PRO A 258 0.35 0.07 -3.26
N PHE A 259 1.47 0.77 -3.26
CA PHE A 259 2.78 0.28 -3.71
C PHE A 259 3.88 1.04 -2.96
N GLU A 260 4.97 0.34 -2.64
CA GLU A 260 6.05 0.88 -1.79
C GLU A 260 7.39 0.94 -2.53
N ASN A 261 7.64 0.00 -3.43
CA ASN A 261 8.97 -0.22 -3.97
C ASN A 261 9.05 -0.17 -5.50
N SER A 262 7.94 -0.37 -6.22
CA SER A 262 7.96 -0.47 -7.67
C SER A 262 6.56 -0.37 -8.28
N LEU A 263 6.48 0.20 -9.49
CA LEU A 263 5.26 0.14 -10.32
C LEU A 263 4.82 -1.29 -10.63
N ILE A 264 5.71 -2.29 -10.49
CA ILE A 264 5.34 -3.72 -10.59
C ILE A 264 4.38 -4.11 -9.45
N GLU A 265 4.53 -3.54 -8.26
CA GLU A 265 3.59 -3.79 -7.14
C GLU A 265 2.21 -3.20 -7.45
N LEU A 266 2.16 -1.99 -8.00
CA LEU A 266 0.92 -1.39 -8.49
C LEU A 266 0.28 -2.25 -9.58
N HIS A 267 1.06 -2.71 -10.56
CA HIS A 267 0.56 -3.63 -11.59
C HIS A 267 -0.02 -4.91 -10.97
N ALA A 268 0.65 -5.49 -9.97
CA ALA A 268 0.17 -6.70 -9.31
C ALA A 268 -1.19 -6.48 -8.63
N LEU A 269 -1.40 -5.36 -7.93
CA LEU A 269 -2.69 -5.03 -7.33
C LEU A 269 -3.76 -4.81 -8.40
N LEU A 270 -3.45 -4.04 -9.44
CA LEU A 270 -4.38 -3.78 -10.54
C LEU A 270 -4.71 -5.05 -11.35
N SER A 271 -3.80 -6.02 -11.44
CA SER A 271 -4.10 -7.31 -12.07
C SER A 271 -5.16 -8.14 -11.32
N ILE A 272 -5.30 -7.90 -10.01
CA ILE A 272 -6.37 -8.50 -9.19
C ILE A 272 -7.63 -7.66 -9.22
N THR A 273 -7.53 -6.34 -8.92
CA THR A 273 -8.71 -5.48 -8.75
C THR A 273 -9.34 -5.07 -10.07
N SER A 274 -8.53 -4.91 -11.10
CA SER A 274 -8.94 -4.38 -12.41
C SER A 274 -8.34 -5.22 -13.54
N PRO A 275 -8.67 -6.52 -13.62
CA PRO A 275 -8.11 -7.42 -14.62
C PRO A 275 -8.43 -6.93 -16.04
N GLY A 276 -7.41 -6.81 -16.90
CA GLY A 276 -7.53 -6.29 -18.26
C GLY A 276 -7.25 -4.79 -18.42
N LEU A 277 -7.00 -4.03 -17.33
CA LEU A 277 -6.47 -2.66 -17.43
C LEU A 277 -5.06 -2.66 -18.03
N PHE A 278 -4.22 -3.57 -17.55
CA PHE A 278 -2.86 -3.82 -18.04
C PHE A 278 -2.68 -5.34 -18.22
N PRO A 279 -3.12 -5.92 -19.33
CA PRO A 279 -3.19 -7.37 -19.50
C PRO A 279 -1.82 -8.04 -19.54
N SER A 280 -0.77 -7.32 -19.97
CA SER A 280 0.58 -7.86 -20.10
C SER A 280 1.55 -7.21 -19.12
N ALA A 281 2.06 -8.01 -18.17
CA ALA A 281 3.11 -7.58 -17.23
C ALA A 281 4.44 -7.23 -17.92
N ARG A 282 4.73 -7.87 -19.06
CA ARG A 282 5.92 -7.56 -19.86
C ARG A 282 5.79 -6.18 -20.49
N ARG A 283 4.66 -5.91 -21.16
CA ARG A 283 4.38 -4.63 -21.80
C ARG A 283 4.34 -3.49 -20.77
N PHE A 284 3.72 -3.72 -19.61
CA PHE A 284 3.71 -2.76 -18.51
C PHE A 284 5.14 -2.41 -18.06
N ARG A 285 6.02 -3.40 -17.96
CA ARG A 285 7.44 -3.17 -17.63
C ARG A 285 8.15 -2.35 -18.69
N ASP A 286 7.92 -2.64 -19.96
CA ASP A 286 8.58 -1.97 -21.07
C ASP A 286 8.06 -0.53 -21.26
N GLU A 287 6.74 -0.29 -21.09
CA GLU A 287 6.12 1.01 -21.30
C GLU A 287 6.22 1.96 -20.09
N TYR A 288 6.22 1.44 -18.86
CA TYR A 288 6.16 2.26 -17.65
C TYR A 288 7.35 2.07 -16.72
N VAL A 289 7.65 0.84 -16.31
CA VAL A 289 8.74 0.58 -15.34
C VAL A 289 10.10 0.97 -15.91
N GLY A 290 10.38 0.54 -17.13
CA GLY A 290 11.65 0.87 -17.83
C GLY A 290 11.89 2.38 -17.94
N PRO A 291 10.97 3.15 -18.53
CA PRO A 291 11.13 4.60 -18.69
C PRO A 291 11.06 5.39 -17.39
N ILE A 292 10.12 5.04 -16.48
CA ILE A 292 9.85 5.85 -15.28
C ILE A 292 10.88 5.56 -14.18
N GLU A 293 11.15 4.27 -13.88
CA GLU A 293 12.04 3.88 -12.78
C GLU A 293 13.51 3.75 -13.20
N LYS A 294 13.76 3.21 -14.41
CA LYS A 294 15.12 2.88 -14.88
C LYS A 294 15.70 3.85 -15.87
N GLY A 295 14.96 4.91 -16.25
CA GLY A 295 15.40 5.92 -17.19
C GLY A 295 15.65 5.40 -18.61
N LYS A 296 15.11 4.23 -18.99
CA LYS A 296 15.25 3.66 -20.33
C LYS A 296 14.45 4.48 -21.33
N VAL A 297 15.12 5.13 -22.24
CA VAL A 297 14.53 6.02 -23.25
C VAL A 297 15.01 5.58 -24.64
N PRO A 298 14.16 5.65 -25.68
CA PRO A 298 14.60 5.44 -27.06
C PRO A 298 15.66 6.46 -27.48
N ASP A 299 16.61 6.04 -28.31
CA ASP A 299 17.81 6.81 -28.69
C ASP A 299 17.55 8.19 -29.32
N ASN A 300 16.32 8.45 -29.81
CA ASN A 300 15.95 9.67 -30.52
C ASN A 300 14.97 10.58 -29.77
N VAL A 301 14.79 10.42 -28.45
CA VAL A 301 13.80 11.15 -27.67
C VAL A 301 14.43 11.78 -26.44
N GLU A 302 14.04 13.03 -26.12
CA GLU A 302 14.47 13.68 -24.88
C GLU A 302 13.95 12.94 -23.66
N GLY A 303 14.85 12.40 -22.84
CA GLY A 303 14.54 11.49 -21.74
C GLY A 303 13.56 12.05 -20.72
N GLY A 304 13.69 13.33 -20.37
CA GLY A 304 12.79 13.97 -19.41
C GLY A 304 11.36 14.14 -19.91
N ALA A 305 11.17 14.50 -21.17
CA ALA A 305 9.86 14.66 -21.79
C ALA A 305 9.15 13.31 -21.96
N TYR A 306 9.89 12.29 -22.41
CA TYR A 306 9.35 10.93 -22.58
C TYR A 306 8.89 10.33 -21.25
N ARG A 307 9.70 10.46 -20.18
CA ARG A 307 9.35 10.00 -18.84
C ARG A 307 8.06 10.66 -18.35
N ARG A 308 7.94 11.99 -18.46
CA ARG A 308 6.72 12.73 -18.08
C ARG A 308 5.50 12.26 -18.86
N ALA A 309 5.60 12.06 -20.16
CA ALA A 309 4.51 11.58 -20.99
C ALA A 309 4.03 10.17 -20.58
N ARG A 310 4.98 9.25 -20.27
CA ARG A 310 4.65 7.90 -19.80
C ARG A 310 3.99 7.92 -18.43
N LEU A 311 4.47 8.77 -17.53
CA LEU A 311 3.86 8.96 -16.22
C LEU A 311 2.43 9.50 -16.31
N GLU A 312 2.21 10.52 -17.14
CA GLU A 312 0.88 11.10 -17.35
C GLU A 312 -0.09 10.08 -17.97
N LYS A 313 0.36 9.28 -18.94
CA LYS A 313 -0.43 8.18 -19.50
C LYS A 313 -0.82 7.17 -18.42
N LEU A 314 0.11 6.78 -17.54
CA LEU A 314 -0.16 5.86 -16.44
C LEU A 314 -1.17 6.45 -15.44
N ARG A 315 -0.96 7.69 -15.01
CA ARG A 315 -1.86 8.41 -14.07
C ARG A 315 -3.29 8.46 -14.60
N ARG A 316 -3.48 8.87 -15.85
CA ARG A 316 -4.80 8.97 -16.47
C ARG A 316 -5.53 7.64 -16.50
N ARG A 317 -4.83 6.52 -16.70
CA ARG A 317 -5.42 5.18 -16.71
C ARG A 317 -5.77 4.66 -15.32
N VAL A 318 -4.96 4.98 -14.32
CA VAL A 318 -5.11 4.47 -12.94
C VAL A 318 -6.06 5.33 -12.12
N ARG A 319 -6.05 6.65 -12.30
CA ARG A 319 -6.84 7.63 -11.52
C ARG A 319 -8.32 7.26 -11.34
N PRO A 320 -9.05 6.79 -12.36
CA PRO A 320 -10.46 6.42 -12.20
C PRO A 320 -10.71 5.24 -11.24
N LEU A 321 -9.71 4.37 -11.09
CA LEU A 321 -9.78 3.10 -10.35
C LEU A 321 -8.97 3.14 -9.03
N MET A 322 -8.46 4.31 -8.66
CA MET A 322 -7.73 4.48 -7.41
C MET A 322 -8.14 5.79 -6.73
N LEU A 323 -8.79 5.68 -5.58
CA LEU A 323 -9.16 6.82 -4.77
C LEU A 323 -8.17 6.96 -3.61
N ARG A 324 -7.46 8.08 -3.57
CA ARG A 324 -6.48 8.39 -2.54
C ARG A 324 -6.71 9.77 -1.95
N ARG A 325 -6.78 9.83 -0.62
CA ARG A 325 -6.88 11.08 0.14
C ARG A 325 -5.93 11.02 1.32
N THR A 326 -5.25 12.14 1.55
CA THR A 326 -4.37 12.29 2.70
C THR A 326 -5.10 12.90 3.88
N LYS A 327 -4.61 12.65 5.10
CA LYS A 327 -5.14 13.29 6.31
C LYS A 327 -5.12 14.81 6.22
N ALA A 328 -4.07 15.38 5.63
CA ALA A 328 -3.94 16.82 5.44
C ALA A 328 -5.06 17.42 4.55
N GLN A 329 -5.57 16.66 3.59
CA GLN A 329 -6.63 17.10 2.69
C GLN A 329 -8.03 17.01 3.31
N VAL A 330 -8.29 16.01 4.17
CA VAL A 330 -9.69 15.67 4.53
C VAL A 330 -9.97 15.66 6.04
N ALA A 331 -8.96 15.78 6.88
CA ALA A 331 -9.08 15.73 8.34
C ALA A 331 -8.48 16.97 9.00
N ALA A 332 -8.97 18.14 8.60
CA ALA A 332 -8.50 19.44 9.15
C ALA A 332 -8.70 19.58 10.67
N ASP A 333 -9.61 18.79 11.25
CA ASP A 333 -9.88 18.73 12.68
C ASP A 333 -8.98 17.75 13.44
N LEU A 334 -8.11 17.00 12.74
CA LEU A 334 -7.14 16.16 13.39
C LEU A 334 -6.06 17.03 14.05
N PRO A 335 -5.72 16.80 15.32
CA PRO A 335 -4.65 17.56 15.97
C PRO A 335 -3.33 17.50 15.19
N PRO A 336 -2.49 18.53 15.23
CA PRO A 336 -1.24 18.54 14.49
C PRO A 336 -0.30 17.43 14.97
N ARG A 337 0.46 16.88 14.01
CA ARG A 337 1.60 16.01 14.27
C ARG A 337 2.87 16.85 14.23
N GLN A 338 3.68 16.74 15.27
CA GLN A 338 4.99 17.39 15.37
C GLN A 338 6.06 16.30 15.41
N GLU A 339 7.09 16.44 14.58
CA GLU A 339 8.21 15.50 14.53
C GLU A 339 9.50 16.17 14.99
N GLN A 340 10.20 15.53 15.91
CA GLN A 340 11.50 15.95 16.40
C GLN A 340 12.50 14.81 16.28
N VAL A 341 13.70 15.15 15.86
CA VAL A 341 14.83 14.23 15.83
C VAL A 341 15.69 14.51 17.03
N LEU A 342 15.91 13.49 17.82
CA LEU A 342 16.84 13.50 18.92
C LEU A 342 18.14 12.83 18.47
N HIS A 343 19.15 13.63 18.25
CA HIS A 343 20.49 13.13 17.98
C HIS A 343 21.14 12.66 19.27
N VAL A 344 21.51 11.39 19.31
CA VAL A 344 22.10 10.74 20.47
C VAL A 344 23.58 10.46 20.19
N GLU A 345 24.46 11.08 20.96
CA GLU A 345 25.88 10.82 20.86
C GLU A 345 26.24 9.52 21.57
N LEU A 346 27.03 8.68 20.91
CA LEU A 346 27.53 7.45 21.52
C LEU A 346 28.58 7.78 22.57
N SER A 347 28.56 7.10 23.71
CA SER A 347 29.66 7.19 24.68
C SER A 347 30.98 6.75 24.03
N ASP A 348 32.11 7.24 24.56
CA ASP A 348 33.45 6.95 24.02
C ASP A 348 33.69 5.44 23.89
N ALA A 349 33.28 4.65 24.88
CA ALA A 349 33.41 3.20 24.87
C ALA A 349 32.53 2.56 23.76
N HIS A 350 31.30 3.00 23.62
CA HIS A 350 30.40 2.55 22.58
C HIS A 350 30.89 2.96 21.19
N ARG A 351 31.35 4.20 21.02
CA ARG A 351 31.94 4.74 19.79
C ARG A 351 33.12 3.89 19.31
N ALA A 352 34.05 3.58 20.23
CA ALA A 352 35.21 2.77 19.89
C ALA A 352 34.82 1.38 19.31
N VAL A 353 33.86 0.71 19.92
CA VAL A 353 33.35 -0.57 19.42
C VAL A 353 32.68 -0.43 18.05
N TYR A 354 31.88 0.63 17.87
CA TYR A 354 31.21 0.91 16.60
C TYR A 354 32.20 1.16 15.47
N ASP A 355 33.21 2.01 15.70
CA ASP A 355 34.18 2.42 14.69
C ASP A 355 35.05 1.23 14.23
N ILE A 356 35.48 0.36 15.12
CA ILE A 356 36.20 -0.86 14.78
C ILE A 356 35.34 -1.75 13.86
N ALA A 357 34.07 -1.94 14.23
CA ALA A 357 33.17 -2.75 13.42
C ALA A 357 32.87 -2.09 12.06
N LEU A 358 32.69 -0.76 12.01
CA LEU A 358 32.47 0.00 10.80
C LEU A 358 33.64 -0.21 9.80
N GLN A 359 34.89 -0.07 10.25
CA GLN A 359 36.06 -0.25 9.41
C GLN A 359 36.15 -1.69 8.87
N ARG A 360 35.89 -2.69 9.70
CA ARG A 360 35.90 -4.09 9.29
C ARG A 360 34.82 -4.38 8.24
N GLU A 361 33.58 -4.01 8.54
CA GLU A 361 32.46 -4.28 7.62
C GLU A 361 32.56 -3.45 6.32
N ARG A 362 33.10 -2.22 6.40
CA ARG A 362 33.39 -1.39 5.23
C ARG A 362 34.34 -2.09 4.26
N GLN A 363 35.49 -2.58 4.75
CA GLN A 363 36.45 -3.31 3.89
C GLN A 363 35.80 -4.54 3.23
N LYS A 364 35.02 -5.29 4.00
CA LYS A 364 34.31 -6.47 3.51
C LYS A 364 33.28 -6.13 2.44
N ILE A 365 32.44 -5.10 2.66
CA ILE A 365 31.38 -4.72 1.72
C ILE A 365 31.96 -4.15 0.45
N LEU A 366 32.98 -3.29 0.51
CA LEU A 366 33.59 -2.67 -0.67
C LEU A 366 34.13 -3.72 -1.66
N GLY A 367 34.66 -4.85 -1.16
CA GLY A 367 35.11 -5.97 -1.99
C GLY A 367 33.97 -6.81 -2.62
N LEU A 368 32.71 -6.57 -2.24
CA LEU A 368 31.55 -7.32 -2.71
C LEU A 368 30.61 -6.53 -3.63
N LEU A 369 30.86 -5.22 -3.81
CA LEU A 369 29.97 -4.33 -4.56
C LEU A 369 30.00 -4.56 -6.08
N ASP A 370 31.06 -5.14 -6.63
CA ASP A 370 31.19 -5.39 -8.07
C ASP A 370 30.17 -6.44 -8.57
N ASP A 371 29.70 -7.35 -7.69
CA ASP A 371 28.62 -8.30 -7.96
C ASP A 371 27.58 -8.25 -6.82
N LEU A 372 26.91 -7.08 -6.71
CA LEU A 372 25.97 -6.80 -5.64
C LEU A 372 24.81 -7.80 -5.61
N ASP A 373 24.28 -8.21 -6.75
CA ASP A 373 23.12 -9.10 -6.80
C ASP A 373 23.42 -10.46 -6.19
N ARG A 374 24.61 -11.00 -6.43
CA ARG A 374 25.09 -12.26 -5.86
C ARG A 374 25.41 -12.13 -4.36
N ASN A 375 25.98 -11.00 -3.96
CA ASN A 375 26.47 -10.76 -2.61
C ASN A 375 25.49 -10.01 -1.70
N ARG A 376 24.29 -9.70 -2.20
CA ARG A 376 23.29 -8.87 -1.53
C ARG A 376 23.00 -9.32 -0.11
N PHE A 377 22.87 -10.61 0.14
CA PHE A 377 22.62 -11.15 1.48
C PHE A 377 23.75 -10.83 2.47
N ILE A 378 25.02 -10.94 2.04
CA ILE A 378 26.19 -10.66 2.89
C ILE A 378 26.25 -9.17 3.21
N VAL A 379 26.03 -8.32 2.21
CA VAL A 379 26.00 -6.87 2.37
C VAL A 379 24.92 -6.45 3.37
N PHE A 380 23.68 -6.92 3.19
CA PHE A 380 22.58 -6.58 4.11
C PHE A 380 22.80 -7.10 5.54
N ARG A 381 23.43 -8.25 5.70
CA ARG A 381 23.82 -8.77 7.02
C ARG A 381 24.82 -7.85 7.72
N SER A 382 25.82 -7.36 7.00
CA SER A 382 26.82 -6.40 7.52
C SER A 382 26.18 -5.05 7.88
N LEU A 383 25.28 -4.53 7.04
CA LEU A 383 24.53 -3.30 7.34
C LEU A 383 23.63 -3.48 8.57
N THR A 384 22.99 -4.63 8.73
CA THR A 384 22.16 -4.94 9.92
C THR A 384 23.01 -5.00 11.19
N LEU A 385 24.21 -5.59 11.12
CA LEU A 385 25.15 -5.60 12.25
C LEU A 385 25.52 -4.17 12.68
N LEU A 386 25.88 -3.30 11.74
CA LEU A 386 26.21 -1.90 12.06
C LEU A 386 25.02 -1.16 12.67
N ARG A 387 23.80 -1.42 12.22
CA ARG A 387 22.58 -0.85 12.80
C ARG A 387 22.31 -1.36 14.21
N MET A 388 22.54 -2.63 14.49
CA MET A 388 22.44 -3.16 15.86
C MET A 388 23.51 -2.56 16.78
N LEU A 389 24.73 -2.39 16.28
CA LEU A 389 25.80 -1.74 17.04
C LEU A 389 25.54 -0.26 17.30
N SER A 390 24.85 0.47 16.42
CA SER A 390 24.46 1.86 16.70
C SER A 390 23.41 1.97 17.82
N LEU A 391 22.69 0.89 18.12
CA LEU A 391 21.73 0.83 19.23
C LEU A 391 22.41 0.49 20.56
N ALA A 392 23.09 -0.65 20.60
CA ALA A 392 23.80 -1.11 21.79
C ALA A 392 24.84 -2.18 21.43
N PRO A 393 26.07 -2.12 21.97
CA PRO A 393 27.09 -3.16 21.77
C PRO A 393 26.62 -4.55 22.21
N ARG A 394 25.84 -4.63 23.29
CA ARG A 394 25.29 -5.89 23.85
C ARG A 394 24.37 -6.65 22.89
N LEU A 395 23.86 -6.03 21.84
CA LEU A 395 23.07 -6.73 20.82
C LEU A 395 23.91 -7.67 19.94
N ILE A 396 25.23 -7.46 19.92
CA ILE A 396 26.18 -8.28 19.16
C ILE A 396 27.04 -9.12 20.08
N ASP A 397 27.52 -8.54 21.18
CA ASP A 397 28.31 -9.21 22.20
C ASP A 397 27.65 -9.01 23.58
N PRO A 398 27.00 -10.06 24.13
CA PRO A 398 26.32 -9.96 25.43
C PRO A 398 27.25 -9.56 26.60
N GLU A 399 28.54 -9.86 26.50
CA GLU A 399 29.54 -9.53 27.51
C GLU A 399 30.16 -8.14 27.30
N ALA A 400 29.78 -7.43 26.23
CA ALA A 400 30.31 -6.10 25.98
C ALA A 400 30.00 -5.17 27.14
N SER A 401 31.04 -4.52 27.67
CA SER A 401 30.93 -3.44 28.63
C SER A 401 30.55 -2.17 27.87
N GLY A 402 29.43 -1.56 28.22
CA GLY A 402 29.00 -0.29 27.66
C GLY A 402 27.50 -0.13 27.78
N ASP A 403 27.09 0.98 28.39
CA ASP A 403 25.70 1.38 28.43
C ASP A 403 25.29 1.92 27.06
N SER A 404 24.03 1.72 26.68
CA SER A 404 23.49 2.26 25.45
C SER A 404 23.02 3.69 25.65
N SER A 405 23.74 4.65 25.07
CA SER A 405 23.33 6.07 25.13
C SER A 405 21.89 6.29 24.64
N LYS A 406 21.40 5.41 23.74
CA LYS A 406 20.00 5.45 23.30
C LYS A 406 19.01 4.99 24.36
N LEU A 407 19.36 4.01 25.20
CA LEU A 407 18.51 3.61 26.32
C LEU A 407 18.44 4.70 27.37
N ASP A 408 19.55 5.38 27.65
CA ASP A 408 19.58 6.52 28.59
C ASP A 408 18.73 7.67 28.06
N ALA A 409 18.84 8.00 26.75
CA ALA A 409 18.01 9.01 26.12
C ALA A 409 16.52 8.61 26.09
N LEU A 410 16.19 7.32 25.89
CA LEU A 410 14.82 6.81 25.95
C LEU A 410 14.23 6.99 27.35
N VAL A 411 14.97 6.59 28.41
CA VAL A 411 14.50 6.71 29.79
C VAL A 411 14.28 8.17 30.15
N ALA A 412 15.24 9.05 29.87
CA ALA A 412 15.11 10.48 30.13
C ALA A 412 13.89 11.10 29.44
N GLN A 413 13.67 10.76 28.15
CA GLN A 413 12.53 11.26 27.39
C GLN A 413 11.18 10.73 27.93
N LEU A 414 11.15 9.47 28.39
CA LEU A 414 9.94 8.89 28.96
C LEU A 414 9.62 9.44 30.35
N GLU A 415 10.62 9.75 31.18
CA GLU A 415 10.42 10.42 32.45
C GLU A 415 9.72 11.78 32.26
N GLU A 416 10.15 12.59 31.28
CA GLU A 416 9.49 13.86 30.93
C GLU A 416 8.05 13.65 30.47
N VAL A 417 7.83 12.72 29.55
CA VAL A 417 6.51 12.39 29.00
C VAL A 417 5.54 11.96 30.11
N ILE A 418 5.99 11.10 31.01
CA ILE A 418 5.17 10.59 32.11
C ILE A 418 4.90 11.69 33.15
N ALA A 419 5.88 12.57 33.44
CA ALA A 419 5.70 13.70 34.34
C ALA A 419 4.62 14.68 33.81
N GLU A 420 4.46 14.80 32.49
CA GLU A 420 3.39 15.56 31.84
C GLU A 420 2.02 14.84 31.82
N GLY A 421 1.93 13.65 32.40
CA GLY A 421 0.71 12.82 32.36
C GLY A 421 0.35 12.31 30.96
N ARG A 422 1.34 12.18 30.08
CA ARG A 422 1.20 11.69 28.72
C ARG A 422 1.57 10.22 28.62
N ARG A 423 1.20 9.58 27.52
CA ARG A 423 1.44 8.16 27.27
C ARG A 423 2.18 7.96 25.97
N ALA A 424 3.12 7.02 25.97
CA ALA A 424 4.03 6.80 24.85
C ALA A 424 3.89 5.43 24.22
N LEU A 425 3.94 5.42 22.87
CA LEU A 425 4.22 4.23 22.06
C LEU A 425 5.70 4.24 21.68
N VAL A 426 6.41 3.18 21.99
CA VAL A 426 7.84 3.04 21.70
C VAL A 426 8.04 1.91 20.71
N PHE A 427 8.60 2.22 19.55
CA PHE A 427 8.78 1.27 18.46
C PHE A 427 10.25 0.96 18.19
N SER A 428 10.54 -0.32 17.96
CA SER A 428 11.80 -0.79 17.38
C SER A 428 11.58 -1.92 16.40
N GLN A 429 12.45 -2.02 15.39
CA GLN A 429 12.47 -3.19 14.51
C GLN A 429 13.14 -4.40 15.18
N PHE A 430 14.01 -4.17 16.16
CA PHE A 430 14.77 -5.20 16.84
C PHE A 430 14.11 -5.58 18.17
N THR A 431 13.53 -6.78 18.23
CA THR A 431 12.92 -7.29 19.47
C THR A 431 13.96 -7.42 20.59
N SER A 432 15.21 -7.79 20.25
CA SER A 432 16.31 -7.81 21.20
C SER A 432 16.66 -6.44 21.79
N PHE A 433 16.41 -5.33 21.07
CA PHE A 433 16.56 -4.00 21.62
C PHE A 433 15.38 -3.62 22.54
N LEU A 434 14.17 -4.11 22.22
CA LEU A 434 13.05 -4.00 23.17
C LEU A 434 13.32 -4.77 24.46
N ASP A 435 14.01 -5.93 24.43
CA ASP A 435 14.43 -6.67 25.62
C ASP A 435 15.36 -5.81 26.51
N LEU A 436 16.32 -5.11 25.90
CA LEU A 436 17.18 -4.17 26.63
C LEU A 436 16.41 -2.95 27.13
N SER A 437 15.43 -2.47 26.37
CA SER A 437 14.54 -1.36 26.78
C SER A 437 13.71 -1.74 28.02
N GLU A 438 13.16 -2.95 28.08
CA GLU A 438 12.45 -3.46 29.27
C GLU A 438 13.33 -3.43 30.52
N LEU A 439 14.58 -3.89 30.39
CA LEU A 439 15.53 -3.87 31.51
C LEU A 439 15.83 -2.45 31.96
N ALA A 440 16.00 -1.51 31.05
CA ALA A 440 16.26 -0.10 31.35
C ALA A 440 15.05 0.56 32.02
N LEU A 441 13.85 0.37 31.50
CA LEU A 441 12.61 0.90 32.09
C LEU A 441 12.32 0.30 33.46
N GLY A 442 12.54 -1.02 33.64
CA GLY A 442 12.39 -1.68 34.91
C GLY A 442 13.33 -1.11 35.99
N ARG A 443 14.59 -0.78 35.63
CA ARG A 443 15.54 -0.12 36.54
C ARG A 443 15.11 1.31 36.92
N ALA A 444 14.48 2.01 35.96
CA ALA A 444 13.96 3.36 36.19
C ALA A 444 12.58 3.36 36.90
N GLY A 445 12.00 2.19 37.18
CA GLY A 445 10.68 2.08 37.80
C GLY A 445 9.52 2.50 36.89
N ILE A 446 9.72 2.53 35.59
CA ILE A 446 8.72 2.91 34.59
C ILE A 446 7.92 1.68 34.21
N GLY A 447 6.59 1.72 34.44
CA GLY A 447 5.67 0.66 34.03
C GLY A 447 5.49 0.62 32.50
N PHE A 448 5.48 -0.56 31.93
CA PHE A 448 5.31 -0.74 30.49
C PHE A 448 4.49 -1.98 30.16
N THR A 449 3.92 -1.99 28.98
CA THR A 449 3.28 -3.13 28.32
C THR A 449 4.07 -3.46 27.05
N ARG A 450 4.09 -4.72 26.61
CA ARG A 450 4.84 -5.13 25.41
C ARG A 450 3.98 -5.90 24.41
N LEU A 451 4.19 -5.60 23.11
CA LEU A 451 3.59 -6.31 21.99
C LEU A 451 4.64 -6.63 20.93
N ASP A 452 4.86 -7.91 20.67
CA ASP A 452 5.73 -8.37 19.58
C ASP A 452 5.16 -9.62 18.88
N GLY A 453 5.99 -10.28 18.04
CA GLY A 453 5.59 -11.48 17.30
C GLY A 453 5.28 -12.70 18.18
N SER A 454 5.79 -12.74 19.42
CA SER A 454 5.60 -13.84 20.38
C SER A 454 4.38 -13.66 21.28
N THR A 455 3.75 -12.46 21.28
CA THR A 455 2.60 -12.17 22.14
C THR A 455 1.39 -13.00 21.73
N ALA A 456 0.95 -13.90 22.62
CA ALA A 456 -0.17 -14.81 22.39
C ALA A 456 -1.52 -14.09 22.50
N ASP A 457 -1.75 -13.36 23.60
CA ASP A 457 -2.99 -12.57 23.83
C ASP A 457 -2.76 -11.10 23.49
N ARG A 458 -2.85 -10.78 22.20
CA ARG A 458 -2.70 -9.42 21.68
C ARG A 458 -3.82 -8.49 22.12
N SER A 459 -5.06 -9.01 22.18
CA SER A 459 -6.23 -8.21 22.53
C SER A 459 -6.20 -7.82 24.01
N GLY A 460 -5.84 -8.74 24.90
CA GLY A 460 -5.68 -8.46 26.32
C GLY A 460 -4.60 -7.40 26.58
N VAL A 461 -3.44 -7.53 25.93
CA VAL A 461 -2.34 -6.57 26.04
C VAL A 461 -2.74 -5.16 25.58
N VAL A 462 -3.45 -5.04 24.46
CA VAL A 462 -3.96 -3.75 23.95
C VAL A 462 -5.01 -3.17 24.89
N SER A 463 -5.92 -4.00 25.41
CA SER A 463 -6.96 -3.57 26.34
C SER A 463 -6.37 -3.06 27.66
N ALA A 464 -5.36 -3.74 28.21
CA ALA A 464 -4.63 -3.32 29.41
C ALA A 464 -3.97 -1.94 29.22
N PHE A 465 -3.32 -1.73 28.07
CA PHE A 465 -2.78 -0.42 27.76
C PHE A 465 -3.91 0.63 27.65
N ARG A 466 -4.98 0.39 26.91
CA ARG A 466 -6.12 1.32 26.80
C ARG A 466 -6.74 1.66 28.16
N ALA A 467 -6.84 0.68 29.06
CA ALA A 467 -7.33 0.88 30.42
C ALA A 467 -6.43 1.79 31.28
N GLY A 468 -5.22 2.11 30.82
CA GLY A 468 -4.31 3.00 31.51
C GLY A 468 -3.43 2.31 32.56
N GLU A 469 -3.31 0.99 32.51
CA GLU A 469 -2.50 0.23 33.46
C GLU A 469 -1.00 0.59 33.41
N THR A 470 -0.53 0.98 32.21
CA THR A 470 0.87 1.41 32.01
C THR A 470 0.97 2.66 31.14
N PRO A 471 1.95 3.56 31.41
CA PRO A 471 2.16 4.77 30.61
C PRO A 471 2.92 4.51 29.29
N VAL A 472 3.63 3.39 29.17
CA VAL A 472 4.48 3.08 28.03
C VAL A 472 4.05 1.78 27.37
N PHE A 473 4.01 1.76 26.03
CA PHE A 473 3.76 0.57 25.23
C PHE A 473 4.95 0.30 24.30
N LEU A 474 5.71 -0.74 24.60
CA LEU A 474 6.81 -1.23 23.77
C LEU A 474 6.27 -2.11 22.64
N ILE A 475 6.54 -1.76 21.40
CA ILE A 475 5.93 -2.43 20.24
C ILE A 475 7.00 -2.74 19.20
N SER A 476 7.08 -3.99 18.75
CA SER A 476 7.89 -4.28 17.58
C SER A 476 7.23 -3.73 16.31
N LEU A 477 7.99 -3.08 15.42
CA LEU A 477 7.45 -2.48 14.20
C LEU A 477 6.68 -3.49 13.33
N LYS A 478 7.10 -4.75 13.31
CA LYS A 478 6.38 -5.81 12.60
C LYS A 478 5.04 -6.18 13.25
N ALA A 479 4.98 -6.24 14.57
CA ALA A 479 3.76 -6.58 15.31
C ALA A 479 2.79 -5.38 15.37
N GLY A 480 3.32 -4.17 15.47
CA GLY A 480 2.53 -2.93 15.44
C GLY A 480 2.02 -2.54 14.07
N GLY A 481 2.48 -3.19 13.00
CA GLY A 481 2.21 -2.81 11.62
C GLY A 481 0.75 -2.91 11.16
N PHE A 482 -0.15 -3.61 11.89
CA PHE A 482 -1.50 -3.89 11.35
C PHE A 482 -2.62 -3.68 12.38
N GLY A 483 -3.59 -2.82 12.03
CA GLY A 483 -4.93 -2.77 12.60
C GLY A 483 -5.09 -2.19 14.02
N LEU A 484 -4.02 -1.89 14.74
CA LEU A 484 -4.13 -1.37 16.11
C LEU A 484 -4.62 0.08 16.13
N ASN A 485 -5.58 0.37 16.99
CA ASN A 485 -6.01 1.73 17.30
C ASN A 485 -5.50 2.09 18.71
N LEU A 486 -4.56 3.04 18.81
CA LEU A 486 -3.88 3.41 20.04
C LEU A 486 -3.92 4.94 20.25
N THR A 487 -5.09 5.55 20.02
CA THR A 487 -5.32 6.99 20.21
C THR A 487 -5.24 7.45 21.67
N ASP A 488 -5.13 6.50 22.60
CA ASP A 488 -4.87 6.76 24.02
C ASP A 488 -3.44 7.26 24.32
N ALA A 489 -2.53 7.10 23.36
CA ALA A 489 -1.19 7.67 23.41
C ALA A 489 -1.10 8.89 22.48
N ASP A 490 -0.36 9.88 22.90
CA ASP A 490 -0.09 11.12 22.16
C ASP A 490 1.41 11.39 21.97
N VAL A 491 2.26 10.43 22.38
CA VAL A 491 3.70 10.44 22.11
C VAL A 491 4.09 9.15 21.40
N VAL A 492 4.90 9.27 20.36
CA VAL A 492 5.48 8.14 19.62
C VAL A 492 6.99 8.28 19.60
N ILE A 493 7.70 7.26 20.03
CA ILE A 493 9.17 7.22 20.01
C ILE A 493 9.61 6.11 19.07
N LEU A 494 10.39 6.47 18.05
CA LEU A 494 11.01 5.54 17.11
C LEU A 494 12.49 5.39 17.51
N LEU A 495 12.86 4.21 17.98
CA LEU A 495 14.20 3.95 18.51
C LEU A 495 15.27 3.78 17.43
N ASP A 496 14.85 3.32 16.26
CA ASP A 496 15.74 3.05 15.14
C ASP A 496 15.06 3.37 13.80
N PRO A 497 15.79 3.93 12.81
CA PRO A 497 15.23 4.20 11.49
C PRO A 497 15.00 2.89 10.73
N TRP A 498 13.84 2.76 10.11
CA TRP A 498 13.51 1.62 9.27
C TRP A 498 13.96 1.86 7.82
N TRP A 499 14.31 0.80 7.08
CA TRP A 499 14.62 0.93 5.66
C TRP A 499 13.45 1.52 4.85
N ASN A 500 12.23 1.11 5.18
CA ASN A 500 11.00 1.59 4.56
C ASN A 500 10.32 2.64 5.46
N PRO A 501 10.30 3.93 5.07
CA PRO A 501 9.65 4.98 5.84
C PRO A 501 8.14 4.80 6.01
N ALA A 502 7.48 4.05 5.10
CA ALA A 502 6.05 3.76 5.23
C ALA A 502 5.73 2.93 6.47
N ALA A 503 6.61 2.00 6.87
CA ALA A 503 6.42 1.23 8.11
C ALA A 503 6.50 2.12 9.35
N GLU A 504 7.37 3.14 9.35
CA GLU A 504 7.43 4.14 10.40
C GLU A 504 6.17 5.03 10.41
N ALA A 505 5.74 5.49 9.23
CA ALA A 505 4.50 6.26 9.10
C ALA A 505 3.30 5.47 9.62
N GLN A 506 3.21 4.17 9.29
CA GLN A 506 2.18 3.27 9.83
C GLN A 506 2.23 3.16 11.35
N ALA A 507 3.41 3.10 11.96
CA ALA A 507 3.56 3.06 13.41
C ALA A 507 3.06 4.36 14.06
N VAL A 508 3.42 5.52 13.51
CA VAL A 508 2.94 6.84 13.96
C VAL A 508 1.42 6.97 13.82
N ASP A 509 0.87 6.45 12.73
CA ASP A 509 -0.56 6.50 12.44
C ASP A 509 -1.43 5.69 13.41
N ARG A 510 -0.83 4.89 14.33
CA ARG A 510 -1.55 4.23 15.43
C ARG A 510 -2.03 5.23 16.47
N ALA A 511 -1.25 6.27 16.75
CA ALA A 511 -1.61 7.35 17.65
C ALA A 511 -2.28 8.52 16.89
N HIS A 512 -1.81 8.85 15.70
CA HIS A 512 -2.30 9.97 14.90
C HIS A 512 -3.39 9.55 13.90
N ARG A 513 -4.60 9.34 14.40
CA ARG A 513 -5.77 8.94 13.59
C ARG A 513 -7.06 9.56 14.13
N LEU A 514 -8.16 9.37 13.41
CA LEU A 514 -9.48 9.85 13.87
C LEU A 514 -9.78 9.32 15.28
N GLY A 515 -10.22 10.23 16.15
CA GLY A 515 -10.41 9.97 17.59
C GLY A 515 -9.29 10.51 18.47
N GLN A 516 -8.14 10.91 17.90
CA GLN A 516 -7.11 11.62 18.65
C GLN A 516 -7.56 13.04 18.97
N THR A 517 -7.41 13.43 20.23
CA THR A 517 -7.83 14.75 20.74
C THR A 517 -6.65 15.65 21.12
N ARG A 518 -5.43 15.10 21.21
CA ARG A 518 -4.22 15.82 21.59
C ARG A 518 -3.22 15.87 20.44
N PRO A 519 -2.38 16.92 20.33
CA PRO A 519 -1.25 16.95 19.40
C PRO A 519 -0.34 15.73 19.61
N VAL A 520 -0.01 15.05 18.51
CA VAL A 520 0.89 13.89 18.57
C VAL A 520 2.33 14.34 18.38
N MET A 521 3.18 14.02 19.38
CA MET A 521 4.61 14.24 19.30
C MET A 521 5.31 12.97 18.84
N VAL A 522 6.17 13.09 17.84
CA VAL A 522 6.95 11.97 17.30
C VAL A 522 8.44 12.25 17.51
N TYR A 523 9.07 11.45 18.34
CA TYR A 523 10.52 11.52 18.58
C TYR A 523 11.22 10.42 17.79
N ARG A 524 12.26 10.79 17.05
CA ARG A 524 13.15 9.86 16.34
C ARG A 524 14.52 9.89 16.97
N LEU A 525 14.91 8.81 17.65
CA LEU A 525 16.24 8.69 18.25
C LEU A 525 17.22 8.21 17.19
N ILE A 526 18.19 9.04 16.84
CA ILE A 526 19.19 8.75 15.81
C ILE A 526 20.59 8.84 16.48
N ALA A 527 21.35 7.76 16.40
CA ALA A 527 22.73 7.76 16.86
C ALA A 527 23.60 8.58 15.89
N SER A 528 24.18 9.69 16.40
CA SER A 528 25.00 10.63 15.61
C SER A 528 26.23 9.95 15.02
N ASP A 529 26.60 10.35 13.81
CA ASP A 529 27.79 9.86 13.10
C ASP A 529 27.83 8.32 12.95
N THR A 530 26.64 7.73 12.75
CA THR A 530 26.51 6.30 12.50
C THR A 530 25.80 6.01 11.18
N ILE A 531 25.65 4.73 10.86
CA ILE A 531 24.85 4.28 9.71
C ILE A 531 23.39 4.80 9.78
N GLU A 532 22.86 5.12 10.96
CA GLU A 532 21.48 5.58 11.10
C GLU A 532 21.26 6.96 10.49
N ASP A 533 22.19 7.91 10.69
CA ASP A 533 22.16 9.22 10.04
C ASP A 533 22.13 9.07 8.52
N LYS A 534 22.95 8.17 8.01
CA LYS A 534 23.08 7.92 6.57
C LYS A 534 21.85 7.23 5.97
N VAL A 535 21.27 6.27 6.69
CA VAL A 535 20.00 5.64 6.30
C VAL A 535 18.91 6.70 6.20
N ARG A 536 18.83 7.60 7.16
CA ARG A 536 17.85 8.68 7.17
C ARG A 536 18.06 9.67 6.01
N ALA A 537 19.29 10.11 5.77
CA ALA A 537 19.61 10.99 4.66
C ALA A 537 19.25 10.33 3.31
N LEU A 538 19.49 9.04 3.19
CA LEU A 538 19.12 8.26 2.01
C LEU A 538 17.59 8.16 1.86
N GLN A 539 16.85 7.92 2.95
CA GLN A 539 15.39 7.96 2.96
C GLN A 539 14.86 9.30 2.42
N GLN A 540 15.33 10.42 2.96
CA GLN A 540 14.91 11.76 2.54
C GLN A 540 15.22 12.07 1.07
N ARG A 541 16.41 11.66 0.59
CA ARG A 541 16.80 11.83 -0.81
C ARG A 541 15.88 11.07 -1.75
N LYS A 542 15.56 9.83 -1.41
CA LYS A 542 14.69 8.97 -2.24
C LYS A 542 13.23 9.41 -2.17
N ALA A 543 12.72 9.80 -1.02
CA ALA A 543 11.38 10.35 -0.87
C ALA A 543 11.14 11.54 -1.84
N ARG A 544 12.10 12.47 -1.96
CA ARG A 544 12.03 13.60 -2.90
C ARG A 544 11.98 13.18 -4.37
N LEU A 545 12.66 12.09 -4.73
CA LEU A 545 12.68 11.57 -6.12
C LEU A 545 11.34 10.90 -6.49
N PHE A 546 10.66 10.31 -5.51
CA PHE A 546 9.43 9.54 -5.73
C PHE A 546 8.13 10.34 -5.52
N GLY A 547 8.14 11.38 -4.70
CA GLY A 547 7.02 12.31 -4.56
C GLY A 547 6.59 12.96 -5.90
N ALA A 548 7.52 13.05 -6.86
CA ALA A 548 7.24 13.54 -8.20
C ALA A 548 6.40 12.57 -9.08
N VAL A 549 6.25 11.29 -8.71
CA VAL A 549 5.64 10.28 -9.61
C VAL A 549 4.13 10.13 -9.43
N LEU A 550 3.63 10.20 -8.18
CA LEU A 550 2.19 10.04 -7.91
C LEU A 550 1.72 10.88 -6.71
N ASP A 551 2.40 11.95 -6.32
CA ASP A 551 2.25 12.64 -5.03
C ASP A 551 2.46 11.70 -3.83
N ASP A 552 3.28 10.64 -4.01
CA ASP A 552 3.45 9.57 -3.05
C ASP A 552 4.86 9.06 -2.89
N ASP A 553 5.26 9.04 -1.64
CA ASP A 553 6.54 8.62 -1.10
C ASP A 553 6.65 7.10 -0.99
N ASP A 554 6.99 6.28 -1.98
CA ASP A 554 7.41 4.93 -1.62
C ASP A 554 7.96 4.05 -2.76
N LEU A 555 9.25 4.19 -3.01
CA LEU A 555 10.01 3.25 -3.86
C LEU A 555 11.39 2.94 -3.26
N PHE A 556 11.48 2.75 -1.93
CA PHE A 556 12.77 2.87 -1.24
C PHE A 556 13.67 1.62 -1.17
N ALA A 557 13.17 0.47 -0.78
CA ALA A 557 14.07 -0.61 -0.32
C ALA A 557 14.69 -1.49 -1.41
N ARG A 558 14.12 -1.57 -2.60
CA ARG A 558 14.69 -2.36 -3.72
C ARG A 558 15.58 -1.59 -4.66
N SER A 559 15.67 -0.29 -4.50
CA SER A 559 16.43 0.59 -5.36
C SER A 559 17.82 0.95 -4.82
N LEU A 560 18.29 0.26 -3.75
CA LEU A 560 19.67 0.43 -3.28
C LEU A 560 20.62 -0.16 -4.33
N ASP A 561 21.35 0.73 -4.98
CA ASP A 561 22.45 0.36 -5.87
C ASP A 561 23.81 0.38 -5.13
N ALA A 562 24.86 0.02 -5.84
CA ALA A 562 26.21 0.01 -5.29
C ALA A 562 26.66 1.41 -4.82
N SER A 563 26.19 2.48 -5.45
CA SER A 563 26.49 3.87 -5.08
C SER A 563 25.80 4.27 -3.78
N ASP A 564 24.55 3.87 -3.59
CA ASP A 564 23.82 4.08 -2.32
C ASP A 564 24.52 3.39 -1.16
N ILE A 565 24.96 2.13 -1.37
CA ILE A 565 25.65 1.34 -0.33
C ILE A 565 27.03 1.96 -0.02
N ARG A 566 27.77 2.45 -1.03
CA ARG A 566 29.01 3.19 -0.77
C ARG A 566 28.76 4.42 0.10
N GLY A 567 27.74 5.22 -0.23
CA GLY A 567 27.38 6.40 0.54
C GLY A 567 26.98 6.10 2.00
N LEU A 568 26.40 4.91 2.29
CA LEU A 568 26.12 4.46 3.63
C LEU A 568 27.38 4.15 4.47
N LEU A 569 28.50 3.85 3.79
CA LEU A 569 29.76 3.44 4.40
C LEU A 569 30.85 4.52 4.37
N GLU A 570 30.63 5.63 3.67
CA GLU A 570 31.54 6.77 3.65
C GLU A 570 31.53 7.48 5.01
N ALA A 571 32.70 7.92 5.49
CA ALA A 571 32.88 8.57 6.80
C ALA A 571 32.20 9.94 6.84
#